data_105dfe905dbcce089e02aab804a5d8df
#
_entry.id   105dfe905dbcce089e02aab804a5d8df
#
_cell.length_a   1.000
_cell.length_b   1.000
_cell.length_c   1.000
_cell.angle_alpha   90.00
_cell.angle_beta   90.00
_cell.angle_gamma   90.00
#
_symmetry.space_group_name_H-M   'P 1'
#
loop_
_entity.id
_entity.type
_entity.pdbx_description
1 polymer ?
#
loop_
_entity_poly.entity_id
_entity_poly.type
_entity_poly.pdbx_seq_one_letter_code
_entity_poly.pdbx_strand_id
1 'polypeptide(L)'
;MSSGKSIVTEFESRHAFLDLLKVNPGFVVVKFGADWCGPCKKIHDEVNDFFSRCPQHVICCDIDVDDSFDLYAFMKKKKMANGIPVIMVWKKGNEEYIPDHSYIGSDKDGLNEFVKLMLSIFE
;
A
#
# COMPACT_ATOMS: atom_id res chain seq x y z
N MET A 1 -7.78 -22.78 0.70
CA MET A 1 -8.37 -21.91 1.68
C MET A 1 -7.77 -20.51 1.58
N SER A 2 -8.58 -19.51 1.75
CA SER A 2 -8.07 -18.18 1.71
C SER A 2 -7.08 -17.97 2.88
N SER A 3 -6.17 -17.06 2.71
CA SER A 3 -5.17 -16.77 3.73
C SER A 3 -5.78 -16.31 5.04
N GLY A 4 -7.05 -15.92 5.05
CA GLY A 4 -7.68 -15.31 6.21
C GLY A 4 -7.16 -13.91 6.50
N LYS A 5 -6.30 -13.37 5.66
CA LYS A 5 -5.74 -12.03 5.84
C LYS A 5 -6.82 -10.97 5.61
N SER A 6 -7.02 -10.12 6.61
CA SER A 6 -7.90 -8.95 6.48
C SER A 6 -7.16 -7.84 5.77
N ILE A 7 -7.84 -7.20 4.83
CA ILE A 7 -7.30 -6.06 4.10
C ILE A 7 -7.92 -4.79 4.67
N VAL A 8 -7.08 -3.84 5.06
CA VAL A 8 -7.54 -2.52 5.52
C VAL A 8 -7.97 -1.74 4.28
N THR A 9 -9.16 -1.16 4.31
CA THR A 9 -9.72 -0.49 3.13
C THR A 9 -9.91 1.00 3.29
N GLU A 10 -9.74 1.55 4.50
CA GLU A 10 -9.84 2.99 4.70
C GLU A 10 -9.17 3.44 5.99
N PHE A 11 -8.82 4.71 6.04
CA PHE A 11 -8.35 5.39 7.24
C PHE A 11 -9.21 6.64 7.45
N GLU A 12 -9.75 6.81 8.65
CA GLU A 12 -10.58 7.98 8.97
C GLU A 12 -9.80 9.29 8.78
N SER A 13 -8.50 9.25 9.06
CA SER A 13 -7.63 10.42 8.95
C SER A 13 -6.19 9.98 8.77
N ARG A 14 -5.33 10.94 8.44
CA ARG A 14 -3.88 10.68 8.37
C ARG A 14 -3.32 10.24 9.72
N HIS A 15 -3.96 10.68 10.83
CA HIS A 15 -3.53 10.28 12.18
C HIS A 15 -3.84 8.80 12.45
N ALA A 16 -4.97 8.29 11.94
CA ALA A 16 -5.29 6.87 12.06
C ALA A 16 -4.25 6.00 11.37
N PHE A 17 -3.68 6.47 10.26
CA PHE A 17 -2.60 5.77 9.58
C PHE A 17 -1.34 5.72 10.46
N LEU A 18 -0.97 6.84 11.10
CA LEU A 18 0.19 6.85 12.00
C LEU A 18 -0.03 5.90 13.18
N ASP A 19 -1.25 5.80 13.69
CA ASP A 19 -1.57 4.87 14.77
C ASP A 19 -1.32 3.43 14.32
N LEU A 20 -1.65 3.10 13.07
CA LEU A 20 -1.35 1.78 12.52
C LEU A 20 0.16 1.53 12.47
N LEU A 21 0.94 2.52 12.06
CA LEU A 21 2.39 2.37 12.00
C LEU A 21 3.00 2.07 13.36
N LYS A 22 2.41 2.58 14.44
CA LYS A 22 2.91 2.34 15.80
C LYS A 22 2.78 0.88 16.23
N VAL A 23 1.81 0.17 15.66
CA VAL A 23 1.56 -1.24 15.98
C VAL A 23 1.94 -2.18 14.84
N ASN A 24 2.73 -1.69 13.90
CA ASN A 24 3.20 -2.46 12.75
C ASN A 24 3.98 -3.71 13.22
N PRO A 25 3.49 -4.93 12.89
CA PRO A 25 4.13 -6.17 13.36
C PRO A 25 5.37 -6.56 12.55
N GLY A 26 5.60 -5.93 11.41
CA GLY A 26 6.72 -6.22 10.55
C GLY A 26 6.78 -5.25 9.37
N PHE A 27 5.72 -5.23 8.57
CA PHE A 27 5.61 -4.32 7.43
C PHE A 27 4.16 -3.89 7.25
N VAL A 28 3.98 -2.66 6.76
CA VAL A 28 2.68 -2.14 6.31
C VAL A 28 2.82 -1.81 4.83
N VAL A 29 1.93 -2.36 4.02
CA VAL A 29 1.87 -2.10 2.58
C VAL A 29 0.57 -1.34 2.31
N VAL A 30 0.67 -0.18 1.66
CA VAL A 30 -0.50 0.61 1.27
C VAL A 30 -0.50 0.80 -0.23
N LYS A 31 -1.60 0.39 -0.87
CA LYS A 31 -1.83 0.70 -2.28
C LYS A 31 -2.91 1.77 -2.34
N PHE A 32 -2.61 2.89 -3.00
CA PHE A 32 -3.60 3.92 -3.29
C PHE A 32 -4.09 3.77 -4.71
N GLY A 33 -5.41 3.82 -4.88
CA GLY A 33 -6.07 3.75 -6.18
C GLY A 33 -7.43 4.40 -6.13
N ALA A 34 -8.23 4.19 -7.17
CA ALA A 34 -9.60 4.69 -7.22
C ALA A 34 -10.40 3.85 -8.22
N ASP A 35 -11.72 3.78 -8.01
CA ASP A 35 -12.60 3.02 -8.90
C ASP A 35 -12.61 3.57 -10.32
N TRP A 36 -12.45 4.89 -10.46
CA TRP A 36 -12.45 5.57 -11.76
C TRP A 36 -11.10 5.52 -12.47
N CYS A 37 -10.08 4.98 -11.84
CA CYS A 37 -8.71 5.00 -12.35
C CYS A 37 -8.45 3.80 -13.27
N GLY A 38 -8.32 4.03 -14.56
CA GLY A 38 -8.02 2.98 -15.55
C GLY A 38 -6.72 2.25 -15.27
N PRO A 39 -5.60 2.96 -15.08
CA PRO A 39 -4.32 2.32 -14.76
C PRO A 39 -4.37 1.47 -13.48
N CYS A 40 -5.19 1.87 -12.49
CA CYS A 40 -5.37 1.08 -11.27
C CYS A 40 -6.02 -0.26 -11.57
N LYS A 41 -7.03 -0.27 -12.44
CA LYS A 41 -7.72 -1.50 -12.84
C LYS A 41 -6.79 -2.45 -13.60
N LYS A 42 -5.86 -1.89 -14.36
CA LYS A 42 -4.92 -2.66 -15.16
C LYS A 42 -4.04 -3.57 -14.29
N ILE A 43 -3.74 -3.18 -13.07
CA ILE A 43 -2.88 -3.94 -12.17
C ILE A 43 -3.64 -4.60 -11.01
N HIS A 44 -4.97 -4.60 -11.06
CA HIS A 44 -5.81 -5.11 -9.98
C HIS A 44 -5.46 -6.55 -9.57
N ASP A 45 -5.33 -7.43 -10.55
CA ASP A 45 -5.04 -8.85 -10.29
C ASP A 45 -3.64 -9.04 -9.70
N GLU A 46 -2.66 -8.30 -10.21
CA GLU A 46 -1.30 -8.37 -9.72
C GLU A 46 -1.19 -7.89 -8.27
N VAL A 47 -1.93 -6.84 -7.91
CA VAL A 47 -1.95 -6.34 -6.54
C VAL A 47 -2.61 -7.34 -5.60
N ASN A 48 -3.74 -7.92 -6.01
CA ASN A 48 -4.42 -8.93 -5.20
C ASN A 48 -3.55 -10.16 -4.99
N ASP A 49 -2.84 -10.60 -6.04
CA ASP A 49 -1.91 -11.72 -5.92
C ASP A 49 -0.78 -11.38 -4.93
N PHE A 50 -0.21 -10.18 -5.04
CA PHE A 50 0.83 -9.72 -4.13
C PHE A 50 0.34 -9.78 -2.67
N PHE A 51 -0.84 -9.21 -2.40
CA PHE A 51 -1.39 -9.20 -1.04
C PHE A 51 -1.60 -10.61 -0.51
N SER A 52 -2.09 -11.53 -1.35
CA SER A 52 -2.33 -12.91 -0.94
C SER A 52 -1.04 -13.66 -0.58
N ARG A 53 0.08 -13.22 -1.13
CA ARG A 53 1.38 -13.83 -0.91
C ARG A 53 2.15 -13.22 0.25
N CYS A 54 1.67 -12.10 0.82
CA CYS A 54 2.32 -11.46 1.94
C CYS A 54 2.19 -12.32 3.20
N PRO A 55 3.27 -12.47 3.98
CA PRO A 55 3.22 -13.23 5.25
C PRO A 55 2.34 -12.55 6.30
N GLN A 56 2.08 -13.26 7.39
CA GLN A 56 1.18 -12.78 8.45
C GLN A 56 1.65 -11.49 9.13
N HIS A 57 2.95 -11.25 9.17
CA HIS A 57 3.50 -10.04 9.78
C HIS A 57 3.47 -8.81 8.87
N VAL A 58 2.77 -8.92 7.73
CA VAL A 58 2.58 -7.81 6.80
C VAL A 58 1.12 -7.41 6.79
N ILE A 59 0.84 -6.15 7.11
CA ILE A 59 -0.50 -5.58 7.04
C ILE A 59 -0.69 -4.98 5.65
N CYS A 60 -1.70 -5.44 4.94
CA CYS A 60 -2.00 -4.95 3.59
C CYS A 60 -3.19 -4.00 3.62
N CYS A 61 -3.04 -2.85 2.95
CA CYS A 61 -4.07 -1.82 2.88
C CYS A 61 -4.35 -1.49 1.42
N ASP A 62 -5.60 -1.63 1.01
CA ASP A 62 -6.05 -1.29 -0.34
C ASP A 62 -6.99 -0.09 -0.22
N ILE A 63 -6.48 1.09 -0.52
CA ILE A 63 -7.12 2.35 -0.19
C ILE A 63 -7.60 3.06 -1.45
N ASP A 64 -8.91 3.36 -1.47
CA ASP A 64 -9.47 4.25 -2.48
C ASP A 64 -9.25 5.69 -1.99
N VAL A 65 -8.66 6.52 -2.84
CA VAL A 65 -8.30 7.90 -2.46
C VAL A 65 -9.51 8.76 -2.12
N ASP A 66 -10.69 8.38 -2.60
CA ASP A 66 -11.91 9.11 -2.28
C ASP A 66 -12.43 8.74 -0.89
N ASP A 67 -12.20 7.50 -0.46
CA ASP A 67 -12.64 7.02 0.86
C ASP A 67 -11.70 7.47 1.98
N SER A 68 -10.42 7.66 1.68
CA SER A 68 -9.42 8.10 2.67
C SER A 68 -8.75 9.38 2.18
N PHE A 69 -9.55 10.36 1.87
CA PHE A 69 -9.12 11.59 1.22
C PHE A 69 -8.09 12.36 2.04
N ASP A 70 -8.26 12.45 3.36
CA ASP A 70 -7.34 13.22 4.21
C ASP A 70 -5.91 12.67 4.11
N LEU A 71 -5.75 11.37 4.23
CA LEU A 71 -4.44 10.75 4.14
C LEU A 71 -3.81 10.96 2.77
N TYR A 72 -4.56 10.64 1.71
CA TYR A 72 -4.01 10.75 0.35
C TYR A 72 -3.67 12.20 -0.01
N ALA A 73 -4.55 13.14 0.31
CA ALA A 73 -4.33 14.55 0.02
C ALA A 73 -3.07 15.07 0.73
N PHE A 74 -2.86 14.63 1.97
CA PHE A 74 -1.67 15.01 2.73
C PHE A 74 -0.41 14.44 2.07
N MET A 75 -0.43 13.15 1.71
CA MET A 75 0.71 12.50 1.05
C MET A 75 1.05 13.17 -0.29
N LYS A 76 0.03 13.52 -1.06
CA LYS A 76 0.20 14.20 -2.33
C LYS A 76 0.77 15.61 -2.16
N LYS A 77 0.25 16.35 -1.19
CA LYS A 77 0.72 17.71 -0.88
C LYS A 77 2.19 17.70 -0.47
N LYS A 78 2.62 16.68 0.25
CA LYS A 78 4.01 16.53 0.68
C LYS A 78 4.87 15.82 -0.37
N LYS A 79 4.32 15.55 -1.54
CA LYS A 79 5.01 14.91 -2.68
C LYS A 79 5.52 13.49 -2.37
N MET A 80 4.89 12.83 -1.41
CA MET A 80 5.19 11.43 -1.10
C MET A 80 4.38 10.48 -1.98
N ALA A 81 3.25 10.97 -2.53
CA ALA A 81 2.44 10.22 -3.51
C ALA A 81 2.16 11.17 -4.69
N ASN A 82 2.68 10.84 -5.87
CA ASN A 82 2.59 11.71 -7.05
C ASN A 82 1.62 11.19 -8.10
N GLY A 83 0.62 10.44 -7.69
CA GLY A 83 -0.39 9.90 -8.59
C GLY A 83 -0.80 8.50 -8.15
N ILE A 84 -1.73 7.91 -8.92
CA ILE A 84 -2.23 6.56 -8.67
C ILE A 84 -2.17 5.75 -9.96
N PRO A 85 -1.97 4.42 -9.86
CA PRO A 85 -1.77 3.67 -8.63
C PRO A 85 -0.36 3.85 -8.05
N VAL A 86 -0.25 3.80 -6.74
CA VAL A 86 1.04 3.82 -6.04
C VAL A 86 0.99 2.82 -4.91
N ILE A 87 2.08 2.08 -4.71
CA ILE A 87 2.23 1.12 -3.63
C ILE A 87 3.40 1.57 -2.76
N MET A 88 3.15 1.67 -1.46
CA MET A 88 4.15 2.15 -0.50
C MET A 88 4.31 1.12 0.60
N VAL A 89 5.54 0.98 1.12
CA VAL A 89 5.87 -0.01 2.14
C VAL A 89 6.63 0.65 3.29
N TRP A 90 6.17 0.38 4.51
CA TRP A 90 6.80 0.85 5.75
C TRP A 90 7.31 -0.34 6.54
N LYS A 91 8.56 -0.25 7.02
CA LYS A 91 9.14 -1.26 7.91
C LYS A 91 8.72 -0.99 9.35
N LYS A 92 8.66 -2.04 10.16
CA LYS A 92 8.45 -1.90 11.59
C LYS A 92 9.45 -0.90 12.18
N GLY A 93 8.95 0.02 12.97
CA GLY A 93 9.76 1.10 13.57
C GLY A 93 9.70 2.40 12.80
N ASN A 94 9.31 2.40 11.54
CA ASN A 94 9.10 3.61 10.78
C ASN A 94 7.69 4.15 11.07
N GLU A 95 7.60 5.23 11.85
CA GLU A 95 6.34 5.84 12.25
C GLU A 95 6.14 7.19 11.55
N GLU A 96 6.83 7.39 10.44
CA GLU A 96 6.75 8.61 9.64
C GLU A 96 5.85 8.40 8.43
N TYR A 97 5.37 9.48 7.81
CA TYR A 97 4.59 9.38 6.58
C TYR A 97 5.44 8.94 5.38
N ILE A 98 6.76 9.15 5.44
CA ILE A 98 7.66 8.79 4.35
C ILE A 98 7.86 7.27 4.36
N PRO A 99 7.51 6.57 3.25
CA PRO A 99 7.70 5.11 3.20
C PRO A 99 9.16 4.73 3.01
N ASP A 100 9.48 3.48 3.34
CA ASP A 100 10.80 2.91 3.06
C ASP A 100 10.95 2.51 1.60
N HIS A 101 9.85 2.08 0.96
CA HIS A 101 9.84 1.70 -0.46
C HIS A 101 8.56 2.17 -1.11
N SER A 102 8.61 2.46 -2.41
CA SER A 102 7.41 2.80 -3.16
C SER A 102 7.56 2.43 -4.63
N TYR A 103 6.42 2.15 -5.26
CA TYR A 103 6.34 1.94 -6.70
C TYR A 103 5.11 2.68 -7.22
N ILE A 104 5.29 3.49 -8.25
CA ILE A 104 4.20 4.24 -8.87
C ILE A 104 4.05 3.82 -10.33
N GLY A 105 2.83 3.63 -10.77
CA GLY A 105 2.52 3.33 -12.16
C GLY A 105 1.83 2.01 -12.37
N SER A 106 1.56 1.68 -13.63
CA SER A 106 0.80 0.50 -14.02
C SER A 106 1.56 -0.41 -15.00
N ASP A 107 2.87 -0.25 -15.10
CA ASP A 107 3.71 -1.14 -15.89
C ASP A 107 3.82 -2.47 -15.15
N LYS A 108 3.29 -3.54 -15.75
CA LYS A 108 3.25 -4.86 -15.08
C LYS A 108 4.64 -5.44 -14.85
N ASP A 109 5.57 -5.23 -15.77
CA ASP A 109 6.92 -5.75 -15.58
C ASP A 109 7.64 -5.05 -14.41
N GLY A 110 7.52 -3.72 -14.34
CA GLY A 110 8.08 -2.97 -13.23
C GLY A 110 7.42 -3.33 -11.90
N LEU A 111 6.11 -3.49 -11.91
CA LEU A 111 5.37 -3.91 -10.72
C LEU A 111 5.81 -5.29 -10.25
N ASN A 112 5.96 -6.24 -11.17
CA ASN A 112 6.39 -7.60 -10.82
C ASN A 112 7.79 -7.61 -10.21
N GLU A 113 8.70 -6.79 -10.71
CA GLU A 113 10.03 -6.65 -10.13
C GLU A 113 9.97 -6.07 -8.72
N PHE A 114 9.13 -5.06 -8.51
CA PHE A 114 8.92 -4.48 -7.18
C PHE A 114 8.33 -5.50 -6.21
N VAL A 115 7.30 -6.24 -6.64
CA VAL A 115 6.66 -7.28 -5.83
C VAL A 115 7.66 -8.36 -5.43
N LYS A 116 8.47 -8.81 -6.38
CA LYS A 116 9.48 -9.83 -6.13
C LYS A 116 10.48 -9.37 -5.06
N LEU A 117 10.93 -8.12 -5.17
CA LEU A 117 11.85 -7.55 -4.19
C LEU A 117 11.20 -7.45 -2.81
N MET A 118 9.94 -6.96 -2.75
CA MET A 118 9.25 -6.81 -1.46
C MET A 118 9.00 -8.16 -0.79
N LEU A 119 8.56 -9.16 -1.53
CA LEU A 119 8.34 -10.50 -0.96
C LEU A 119 9.64 -11.10 -0.41
N SER A 120 10.77 -10.81 -1.07
CA SER A 120 12.09 -11.22 -0.56
C SER A 120 12.42 -10.54 0.76
N ILE A 121 12.14 -9.24 0.85
CA ILE A 121 12.40 -8.46 2.07
C ILE A 121 11.50 -8.92 3.22
N PHE A 122 10.27 -9.32 2.93
CA PHE A 122 9.29 -9.75 3.95
C PHE A 122 9.63 -11.09 4.59
N GLU A 123 10.51 -11.86 3.98
CA GLU A 123 10.95 -13.13 4.57
C GLU A 123 11.76 -12.88 5.89
#